data_396952908c8a1fd26e33f96a9be9ea23
#
_entry.id   396952908c8a1fd26e33f96a9be9ea23
#
_cell.length_a   1.000
_cell.length_b   1.000
_cell.length_c   1.000
_cell.angle_alpha   90.00
_cell.angle_beta   90.00
_cell.angle_gamma   90.00
#
_symmetry.space_group_name_H-M   'P 1'
#
loop_
_entity.id
_entity.type
_entity.pdbx_description
1 polymer ?
#
loop_
_entity_poly.entity_id
_entity_poly.type
_entity_poly.pdbx_seq_one_letter_code
_entity_poly.pdbx_strand_id
1 'polypeptide(L)'
;SSGEKYIERINELNNSIPQEEITDGLYQTCDLLKQLNYLTENKDDNPKLTKLYDYYLPILVSALEKYKKLQDSKVINDDFKQTEAGLIKTIVLINEALKTIIGSMQEDDYMNINADVSTLQSLLKKDGYGSDPFGSDK
;
A
#
# COMPACT_ATOMS: atom_id res chain seq x y z
N SER A 1 11.69 9.96 1.04
CA SER A 1 10.70 9.75 -0.03
C SER A 1 9.35 10.33 0.39
N SER A 2 8.48 10.53 -0.58
CA SER A 2 7.11 11.01 -0.31
C SER A 2 6.35 10.06 0.62
N GLY A 3 6.55 8.76 0.46
CA GLY A 3 5.89 7.76 1.29
C GLY A 3 6.27 7.84 2.75
N GLU A 4 7.54 8.03 3.07
CA GLU A 4 8.02 8.17 4.44
C GLU A 4 7.44 9.39 5.14
N LYS A 5 7.33 10.48 4.42
CA LYS A 5 6.75 11.72 4.92
C LYS A 5 5.29 11.53 5.33
N TYR A 6 4.50 10.80 4.53
CA TYR A 6 3.11 10.50 4.86
C TYR A 6 2.99 9.52 6.01
N ILE A 7 3.83 8.50 6.08
CA ILE A 7 3.86 7.57 7.21
C ILE A 7 4.08 8.34 8.51
N GLU A 8 5.08 9.20 8.54
CA GLU A 8 5.41 10.01 9.71
C GLU A 8 4.23 10.90 10.12
N ARG A 9 3.63 11.61 9.16
CA ARG A 9 2.53 12.52 9.43
C ARG A 9 1.26 11.79 9.91
N ILE A 10 0.94 10.67 9.29
CA ILE A 10 -0.22 9.86 9.71
C ILE A 10 0.00 9.31 11.11
N ASN A 11 1.20 8.84 11.42
CA ASN A 11 1.52 8.35 12.77
C ASN A 11 1.39 9.46 13.82
N GLU A 12 1.86 10.67 13.55
CA GLU A 12 1.70 11.80 14.45
C GLU A 12 0.24 12.08 14.76
N LEU A 13 -0.60 12.15 13.72
CA LEU A 13 -2.03 12.39 13.87
C LEU A 13 -2.70 11.23 14.61
N ASN A 14 -2.34 10.01 14.30
CA ASN A 14 -2.92 8.81 14.89
C ASN A 14 -2.66 8.74 16.41
N ASN A 15 -1.50 9.19 16.86
CA ASN A 15 -1.14 9.16 18.28
C ASN A 15 -2.09 9.97 19.17
N SER A 16 -2.81 10.94 18.60
CA SER A 16 -3.72 11.80 19.35
C SER A 16 -5.20 11.53 19.08
N ILE A 17 -5.51 10.47 18.34
CA ILE A 17 -6.88 10.07 18.03
C ILE A 17 -7.23 8.85 18.90
N PRO A 18 -8.23 8.95 19.80
CA PRO A 18 -8.60 7.84 20.68
C PRO A 18 -9.55 6.82 20.07
N GLN A 19 -10.19 7.13 18.92
CA GLN A 19 -11.15 6.24 18.30
C GLN A 19 -10.42 5.01 17.71
N GLU A 20 -10.77 3.83 18.22
CA GLU A 20 -10.01 2.60 17.96
C GLU A 20 -10.04 2.14 16.49
N GLU A 21 -11.19 2.24 15.83
CA GLU A 21 -11.30 1.84 14.42
C GLU A 21 -10.47 2.73 13.51
N ILE A 22 -10.37 4.03 13.82
CA ILE A 22 -9.49 4.94 13.11
C ILE A 22 -8.03 4.58 13.37
N THR A 23 -7.67 4.39 14.63
CA THR A 23 -6.32 4.06 15.04
C THR A 23 -5.82 2.78 14.38
N ASP A 24 -6.62 1.71 14.45
CA ASP A 24 -6.27 0.43 13.83
C ASP A 24 -6.18 0.54 12.31
N GLY A 25 -7.12 1.24 11.71
CA GLY A 25 -7.11 1.49 10.26
C GLY A 25 -5.87 2.25 9.80
N LEU A 26 -5.45 3.26 10.54
CA LEU A 26 -4.26 4.05 10.22
C LEU A 26 -2.96 3.29 10.45
N TYR A 27 -2.88 2.41 11.46
CA TYR A 27 -1.74 1.52 11.62
C TYR A 27 -1.60 0.62 10.39
N GLN A 28 -2.71 0.08 9.90
CA GLN A 28 -2.70 -0.71 8.67
C GLN A 28 -2.25 0.13 7.47
N THR A 29 -2.73 1.35 7.35
CA THR A 29 -2.32 2.27 6.28
C THR A 29 -0.80 2.47 6.29
N CYS A 30 -0.22 2.73 7.44
CA CYS A 30 1.21 2.93 7.59
C CYS A 30 2.00 1.67 7.24
N ASP A 31 1.54 0.50 7.67
CA ASP A 31 2.20 -0.76 7.32
C ASP A 31 2.17 -1.03 5.81
N LEU A 32 1.03 -0.77 5.18
CA LEU A 32 0.89 -0.92 3.73
C LEU A 32 1.78 0.06 2.96
N LEU A 33 1.89 1.31 3.44
CA LEU A 33 2.78 2.29 2.84
C LEU A 33 4.25 1.89 2.96
N LYS A 34 4.65 1.27 4.08
CA LYS A 34 6.00 0.74 4.25
C LYS A 34 6.29 -0.39 3.25
N GLN A 35 5.33 -1.31 3.08
CA GLN A 35 5.45 -2.39 2.08
C GLN A 35 5.58 -1.80 0.67
N LEU A 36 4.75 -0.81 0.36
CA LEU A 36 4.77 -0.14 -0.95
C LEU A 36 6.11 0.55 -1.20
N ASN A 37 6.64 1.27 -0.20
CA ASN A 37 7.94 1.92 -0.31
C ASN A 37 9.06 0.91 -0.60
N TYR A 38 9.04 -0.22 0.05
CA TYR A 38 10.01 -1.28 -0.18
C TYR A 38 9.95 -1.79 -1.62
N LEU A 39 8.75 -2.02 -2.14
CA LEU A 39 8.54 -2.52 -3.51
C LEU A 39 8.90 -1.49 -4.58
N THR A 40 8.83 -0.20 -4.26
CA THR A 40 9.00 0.90 -5.22
C THR A 40 10.30 1.65 -5.06
N GLU A 41 11.25 1.12 -4.34
CA GLU A 41 12.49 1.79 -3.92
C GLU A 41 13.24 2.50 -5.05
N ASN A 42 13.02 2.12 -6.29
CA ASN A 42 13.64 2.75 -7.47
C ASN A 42 12.67 2.91 -8.65
N LYS A 43 11.35 2.95 -8.39
CA LYS A 43 10.33 2.93 -9.45
C LYS A 43 9.30 4.04 -9.23
N ASP A 44 9.69 5.27 -9.51
CA ASP A 44 8.83 6.43 -9.24
C ASP A 44 7.78 6.72 -10.34
N ASP A 45 7.80 6.00 -11.47
CA ASP A 45 7.02 6.37 -12.65
C ASP A 45 5.66 5.66 -12.78
N ASN A 46 5.12 5.10 -11.71
CA ASN A 46 3.84 4.42 -11.77
C ASN A 46 2.68 5.41 -11.59
N PRO A 47 1.74 5.52 -12.57
CA PRO A 47 0.59 6.42 -12.45
C PRO A 47 -0.28 6.19 -11.21
N LYS A 48 -0.36 4.95 -10.72
CA LYS A 48 -1.11 4.63 -9.51
C LYS A 48 -0.48 5.28 -8.28
N LEU A 49 0.84 5.34 -8.23
CA LEU A 49 1.58 6.01 -7.16
C LEU A 49 1.40 7.52 -7.20
N THR A 50 1.40 8.09 -8.40
CA THR A 50 1.14 9.53 -8.57
C THR A 50 -0.20 9.91 -7.96
N LYS A 51 -1.24 9.14 -8.25
CA LYS A 51 -2.58 9.40 -7.71
C LYS A 51 -2.63 9.26 -6.19
N LEU A 52 -1.95 8.26 -5.65
CA LEU A 52 -1.84 8.03 -4.21
C LEU A 52 -1.18 9.21 -3.50
N TYR A 53 -0.01 9.63 -3.98
CA TYR A 53 0.79 10.67 -3.31
C TYR A 53 0.31 12.08 -3.58
N ASP A 54 -0.29 12.34 -4.72
CA ASP A 54 -0.75 13.69 -5.08
C ASP A 54 -2.19 13.96 -4.66
N TYR A 55 -3.01 12.93 -4.49
CA TYR A 55 -4.44 13.12 -4.17
C TYR A 55 -4.89 12.36 -2.93
N TYR A 56 -4.75 11.03 -2.90
CA TYR A 56 -5.36 10.25 -1.83
C TYR A 56 -4.75 10.55 -0.46
N LEU A 57 -3.45 10.51 -0.33
CA LEU A 57 -2.80 10.74 0.97
C LEU A 57 -2.89 12.20 1.44
N PRO A 58 -2.67 13.21 0.59
CA PRO A 58 -2.88 14.60 1.02
C PRO A 58 -4.29 14.89 1.51
N ILE A 59 -5.29 14.35 0.82
CA ILE A 59 -6.70 14.53 1.21
C ILE A 59 -6.98 13.80 2.52
N LEU A 60 -6.48 12.58 2.69
CA LEU A 60 -6.61 11.83 3.95
C LEU A 60 -6.00 12.61 5.12
N VAL A 61 -4.78 13.12 4.97
CA VAL A 61 -4.11 13.90 6.01
C VAL A 61 -4.93 15.14 6.35
N SER A 62 -5.42 15.86 5.35
CA SER A 62 -6.28 17.03 5.56
C SER A 62 -7.55 16.65 6.33
N ALA A 63 -8.20 15.55 5.99
CA ALA A 63 -9.40 15.08 6.68
C ALA A 63 -9.08 14.70 8.14
N LEU A 64 -7.96 14.05 8.39
CA LEU A 64 -7.54 13.68 9.74
C LEU A 64 -7.23 14.90 10.61
N GLU A 65 -6.59 15.91 10.05
CA GLU A 65 -6.31 17.16 10.76
C GLU A 65 -7.61 17.87 11.17
N LYS A 66 -8.57 17.93 10.27
CA LYS A 66 -9.89 18.54 10.52
C LYS A 66 -10.70 17.71 11.52
N TYR A 67 -10.67 16.39 11.40
CA TYR A 67 -11.33 15.49 12.36
C TYR A 67 -10.76 15.68 13.76
N LYS A 68 -9.44 15.69 13.91
CA LYS A 68 -8.80 15.92 15.19
C LYS A 68 -9.23 17.24 15.83
N LYS A 69 -9.31 18.29 15.03
CA LYS A 69 -9.76 19.61 15.50
C LYS A 69 -11.20 19.57 15.99
N LEU A 70 -12.09 18.88 15.28
CA LEU A 70 -13.46 18.67 15.72
C LEU A 70 -13.54 17.87 17.02
N GLN A 71 -12.75 16.82 17.13
CA GLN A 71 -12.68 15.99 18.34
C GLN A 71 -12.22 16.80 19.55
N ASP A 72 -11.21 17.64 19.38
CA ASP A 72 -10.70 18.51 20.45
C ASP A 72 -11.74 19.53 20.93
N SER A 73 -12.71 19.87 20.09
CA SER A 73 -13.82 20.76 20.47
C SER A 73 -14.79 20.11 21.47
N LYS A 74 -14.76 18.79 21.58
CA LYS A 74 -15.59 17.97 22.49
C LYS A 74 -17.09 18.08 22.23
N VAL A 75 -17.51 18.57 21.09
CA VAL A 75 -18.91 18.63 20.67
C VAL A 75 -19.21 17.36 19.88
N ILE A 76 -19.86 16.40 20.53
CA ILE A 76 -20.21 15.11 19.91
C ILE A 76 -21.72 15.12 19.67
N ASN A 77 -22.08 15.30 18.41
CA ASN A 77 -23.45 15.26 17.94
C ASN A 77 -23.59 14.24 16.81
N ASP A 78 -24.77 14.16 16.20
CA ASP A 78 -25.02 13.21 15.12
C ASP A 78 -24.16 13.50 13.88
N ASP A 79 -23.91 14.75 13.57
CA ASP A 79 -23.04 15.15 12.46
C ASP A 79 -21.61 14.68 12.69
N PHE A 80 -21.09 14.80 13.91
CA PHE A 80 -19.78 14.30 14.27
C PHE A 80 -19.69 12.77 14.07
N LYS A 81 -20.71 12.04 14.55
CA LYS A 81 -20.75 10.58 14.43
C LYS A 81 -20.83 10.11 12.98
N GLN A 82 -21.60 10.80 12.14
CA GLN A 82 -21.67 10.49 10.71
C GLN A 82 -20.34 10.77 10.01
N THR A 83 -19.71 11.88 10.33
CA THR A 83 -18.40 12.25 9.79
C THR A 83 -17.34 11.21 10.19
N GLU A 84 -17.35 10.81 11.46
CA GLU A 84 -16.44 9.78 11.97
C GLU A 84 -16.64 8.44 11.25
N ALA A 85 -17.90 8.02 11.08
CA ALA A 85 -18.22 6.79 10.35
C ALA A 85 -17.76 6.85 8.90
N GLY A 86 -17.93 8.00 8.25
CA GLY A 86 -17.45 8.23 6.88
C GLY A 86 -15.92 8.16 6.78
N LEU A 87 -15.22 8.71 7.78
CA LEU A 87 -13.77 8.67 7.84
C LEU A 87 -13.26 7.23 8.00
N ILE A 88 -13.86 6.47 8.91
CA ILE A 88 -13.53 5.05 9.12
C ILE A 88 -13.69 4.26 7.82
N LYS A 89 -14.81 4.44 7.14
CA LYS A 89 -15.08 3.78 5.86
C LYS A 89 -14.04 4.18 4.79
N THR A 90 -13.67 5.44 4.75
CA THR A 90 -12.69 5.95 3.79
C THR A 90 -11.30 5.35 4.03
N ILE A 91 -10.89 5.21 5.29
CA ILE A 91 -9.62 4.56 5.64
C ILE A 91 -9.61 3.11 5.17
N VAL A 92 -10.71 2.38 5.36
CA VAL A 92 -10.84 1.01 4.86
C VAL A 92 -10.67 0.97 3.34
N LEU A 93 -11.30 1.88 2.61
CA LEU A 93 -11.20 1.96 1.15
C LEU A 93 -9.77 2.28 0.69
N ILE A 94 -9.08 3.19 1.37
CA ILE A 94 -7.69 3.51 1.07
C ILE A 94 -6.80 2.27 1.30
N ASN A 95 -7.02 1.55 2.39
CA ASN A 95 -6.26 0.34 2.67
C ASN A 95 -6.50 -0.76 1.62
N GLU A 96 -7.73 -0.91 1.15
CA GLU A 96 -8.04 -1.81 0.04
C GLU A 96 -7.34 -1.39 -1.25
N ALA A 97 -7.34 -0.09 -1.55
CA ALA A 97 -6.63 0.45 -2.72
C ALA A 97 -5.13 0.18 -2.63
N LEU A 98 -4.53 0.39 -1.45
CA LEU A 98 -3.11 0.10 -1.22
C LEU A 98 -2.79 -1.37 -1.43
N LYS A 99 -3.62 -2.27 -0.92
CA LYS A 99 -3.45 -3.72 -1.14
C LYS A 99 -3.50 -4.07 -2.62
N THR A 100 -4.39 -3.46 -3.37
CA THR A 100 -4.53 -3.67 -4.81
C THR A 100 -3.28 -3.18 -5.56
N ILE A 101 -2.78 -2.01 -5.21
CA ILE A 101 -1.57 -1.45 -5.82
C ILE A 101 -0.36 -2.36 -5.53
N ILE A 102 -0.20 -2.77 -4.29
CA ILE A 102 0.88 -3.68 -3.87
C ILE A 102 0.79 -5.00 -4.64
N GLY A 103 -0.41 -5.59 -4.71
CA GLY A 103 -0.63 -6.85 -5.43
C GLY A 103 -0.28 -6.74 -6.92
N SER A 104 -0.64 -5.63 -7.55
CA SER A 104 -0.29 -5.35 -8.95
C SER A 104 1.22 -5.29 -9.17
N MET A 105 1.95 -4.66 -8.26
CA MET A 105 3.40 -4.57 -8.34
C MET A 105 4.08 -5.91 -8.12
N GLN A 106 3.60 -6.70 -7.17
CA GLN A 106 4.10 -8.05 -6.93
C GLN A 106 3.85 -8.97 -8.13
N GLU A 107 2.70 -8.85 -8.78
CA GLU A 107 2.39 -9.62 -9.99
C GLU A 107 3.39 -9.34 -11.10
N ASP A 108 3.74 -8.10 -11.35
CA ASP A 108 4.74 -7.72 -12.34
C ASP A 108 6.11 -8.34 -12.01
N ASP A 109 6.51 -8.31 -10.75
CA ASP A 109 7.76 -8.92 -10.31
C ASP A 109 7.77 -10.44 -10.51
N TYR A 110 6.67 -11.12 -10.18
CA TYR A 110 6.53 -12.57 -10.42
C TYR A 110 6.62 -12.90 -11.91
N MET A 111 5.98 -12.12 -12.77
CA MET A 111 6.03 -12.32 -14.21
C MET A 111 7.46 -12.17 -14.73
N ASN A 112 8.20 -11.18 -14.27
CA ASN A 112 9.59 -10.95 -14.67
C ASN A 112 10.50 -12.10 -14.22
N ILE A 113 10.35 -12.55 -12.97
CA ILE A 113 11.10 -13.69 -12.46
C ILE A 113 10.81 -14.96 -13.28
N ASN A 114 9.54 -15.22 -13.56
CA ASN A 114 9.14 -16.39 -14.33
C ASN A 114 9.68 -16.37 -15.75
N ALA A 115 9.74 -15.19 -16.38
CA ALA A 115 10.35 -15.03 -17.69
C ALA A 115 11.86 -15.35 -17.66
N ASP A 116 12.57 -14.85 -16.66
CA ASP A 116 14.00 -15.12 -16.48
C ASP A 116 14.25 -16.60 -16.21
N VAL A 117 13.43 -17.21 -15.35
CA VAL A 117 13.51 -18.64 -15.03
C VAL A 117 13.33 -19.50 -16.30
N SER A 118 12.30 -19.18 -17.11
CA SER A 118 12.07 -19.88 -18.37
C SER A 118 13.26 -19.76 -19.34
N THR A 119 13.81 -18.56 -19.46
CA THR A 119 14.97 -18.31 -20.31
C THR A 119 16.18 -19.12 -19.84
N LEU A 120 16.46 -19.08 -18.54
CA LEU A 120 17.59 -19.82 -17.96
C LEU A 120 17.42 -21.33 -18.13
N GLN A 121 16.21 -21.85 -17.87
CA GLN A 121 15.94 -23.29 -18.08
C GLN A 121 16.17 -23.71 -19.54
N SER A 122 15.74 -22.88 -20.49
CA SER A 122 15.97 -23.16 -21.92
C SER A 122 17.46 -23.18 -22.29
N LEU A 123 18.23 -22.23 -21.74
CA LEU A 123 19.67 -22.18 -21.96
C LEU A 123 20.39 -23.41 -21.35
N LEU A 124 20.01 -23.75 -20.14
CA LEU A 124 20.58 -24.91 -19.45
C LEU A 124 20.29 -26.20 -20.20
N LYS A 125 19.06 -26.40 -20.68
CA LYS A 125 18.71 -27.57 -21.50
C LYS A 125 19.53 -27.62 -22.79
N LYS A 126 19.65 -26.49 -23.49
CA LYS A 126 20.43 -26.39 -24.71
C LYS A 126 21.90 -26.79 -24.50
N ASP A 127 22.44 -26.45 -23.33
CA ASP A 127 23.83 -26.75 -22.97
C ASP A 127 24.00 -28.14 -22.37
N GLY A 128 22.94 -28.95 -22.31
CA GLY A 128 23.00 -30.35 -21.87
C GLY A 128 22.76 -30.56 -20.38
N TYR A 129 22.32 -29.54 -19.65
CA TYR A 129 21.99 -29.63 -18.22
C TYR A 129 20.51 -29.91 -18.01
N GLY A 130 20.16 -30.53 -16.90
CA GLY A 130 18.79 -30.77 -16.54
C GLY A 130 18.06 -31.75 -17.45
N SER A 131 18.75 -32.69 -18.05
CA SER A 131 18.12 -33.71 -18.87
C SER A 131 17.26 -34.65 -18.00
N ASP A 132 16.09 -35.03 -18.53
CA ASP A 132 15.21 -36.02 -17.93
C ASP A 132 15.94 -37.30 -17.65
N PRO A 133 15.93 -37.86 -16.42
CA PRO A 133 16.57 -39.13 -16.09
C PRO A 133 16.08 -40.30 -16.94
N PHE A 134 14.93 -40.20 -17.56
CA PHE A 134 14.38 -41.20 -18.44
C PHE A 134 14.72 -41.01 -19.93
N GLY A 135 15.49 -39.98 -20.25
CA GLY A 135 15.91 -39.72 -21.61
C GLY A 135 14.83 -39.20 -22.55
N SER A 136 13.69 -38.78 -22.04
CA SER A 136 12.59 -38.24 -22.84
C SER A 136 12.80 -36.78 -23.22
N ASP A 137 13.77 -36.13 -22.69
CA ASP A 137 14.07 -34.73 -22.82
C ASP A 137 15.13 -34.50 -23.92
N LYS A 138 14.69 -34.49 -25.15
CA LYS A 138 15.60 -34.33 -26.29
C LYS A 138 15.26 -33.13 -27.15
#